data_31ee533f30ead4afc0e5fed8c45815c7
#
_entry.id   31ee533f30ead4afc0e5fed8c45815c7
#
_cell.length_a   1.000
_cell.length_b   1.000
_cell.length_c   1.000
_cell.angle_alpha   90.00
_cell.angle_beta   90.00
_cell.angle_gamma   90.00
#
_symmetry.space_group_name_H-M   'P 1'
#
loop_
_entity.id
_entity.type
_entity.pdbx_description
1 polymer ?
#
loop_
_entity_poly.entity_id
_entity_poly.type
_entity_poly.pdbx_seq_one_letter_code
_entity_poly.pdbx_strand_id
1 'polypeptide(L)'
;MDEAFLQYTSLAYALTDIFGRGISISHTERLSGGDINKAYALILSNGKRVFMKANAKENAAFFTAEAAGLFAIASTGTIAVPHVLGAGTDDGEHVGYSFLLLDYIASGEKSASYWETFACSLAALHRADCTSFSSGKKFGFVENNFIGA
;
A
#
# COMPACT_ATOMS: atom_id res chain seq x y z
N MET A 1 17.97 6.07 -5.89
CA MET A 1 18.14 4.66 -5.51
C MET A 1 16.86 3.97 -5.93
N ASP A 2 16.94 3.27 -7.06
CA ASP A 2 15.81 2.48 -7.55
C ASP A 2 15.63 1.29 -6.61
N GLU A 3 14.86 1.46 -5.55
CA GLU A 3 14.20 0.30 -4.96
C GLU A 3 13.19 -0.15 -6.01
N ALA A 4 13.67 -1.07 -6.86
CA ALA A 4 12.81 -1.75 -7.81
C ALA A 4 11.66 -2.31 -6.99
N PHE A 5 10.49 -1.77 -7.21
CA PHE A 5 9.23 -2.28 -6.71
C PHE A 5 9.23 -3.79 -6.96
N LEU A 6 9.28 -4.58 -5.92
CA LEU A 6 9.18 -6.02 -6.06
C LEU A 6 7.81 -6.33 -6.67
N GLN A 7 7.78 -6.49 -7.97
CA GLN A 7 6.58 -6.91 -8.69
C GLN A 7 6.52 -8.43 -8.67
N TYR A 8 5.60 -8.93 -7.89
CA TYR A 8 5.35 -10.36 -7.78
C TYR A 8 4.40 -10.83 -8.88
N THR A 9 4.61 -12.05 -9.35
CA THR A 9 3.75 -12.73 -10.33
C THR A 9 2.78 -13.71 -9.67
N SER A 10 2.83 -13.84 -8.34
CA SER A 10 1.93 -14.67 -7.55
C SER A 10 1.85 -14.15 -6.12
N LEU A 11 0.65 -14.13 -5.55
CA LEU A 11 0.42 -13.77 -4.15
C LEU A 11 1.10 -14.75 -3.19
N ALA A 12 1.04 -16.04 -3.48
CA ALA A 12 1.70 -17.06 -2.66
C ALA A 12 3.22 -16.89 -2.64
N TYR A 13 3.81 -16.53 -3.76
CA TYR A 13 5.24 -16.26 -3.84
C TYR A 13 5.59 -14.98 -3.05
N ALA A 14 4.81 -13.90 -3.21
CA ALA A 14 5.00 -12.67 -2.44
C ALA A 14 4.97 -12.93 -0.92
N LEU A 15 3.97 -13.67 -0.44
CA LEU A 15 3.85 -13.99 0.99
C LEU A 15 5.03 -14.85 1.49
N THR A 16 5.48 -15.79 0.67
CA THR A 16 6.64 -16.64 1.00
C THR A 16 7.94 -15.83 1.08
N ASP A 17 8.14 -14.93 0.15
CA ASP A 17 9.33 -14.07 0.10
C ASP A 17 9.37 -13.08 1.27
N ILE A 18 8.24 -12.45 1.57
CA ILE A 18 8.13 -11.43 2.63
C ILE A 18 8.13 -12.05 4.04
N PHE A 19 7.43 -13.14 4.25
CA PHE A 19 7.18 -13.70 5.59
C PHE A 19 7.87 -15.04 5.86
N GLY A 20 8.54 -15.61 4.85
CA GLY A 20 9.29 -16.85 4.97
C GLY A 20 8.56 -18.09 4.43
N ARG A 21 9.33 -19.14 4.24
CA ARG A 21 8.83 -20.43 3.72
C ARG A 21 7.78 -21.04 4.65
N GLY A 22 6.78 -21.68 4.06
CA GLY A 22 5.71 -22.35 4.80
C GLY A 22 4.57 -21.43 5.25
N ILE A 23 4.66 -20.14 4.94
CA ILE A 23 3.54 -19.22 5.17
C ILE A 23 2.42 -19.50 4.17
N SER A 24 1.20 -19.55 4.71
CA SER A 24 -0.02 -19.66 3.93
C SER A 24 -1.09 -18.74 4.50
N ILE A 25 -2.13 -18.46 3.72
CA ILE A 25 -3.31 -17.73 4.18
C ILE A 25 -4.21 -18.73 4.93
N SER A 26 -4.44 -18.49 6.22
CA SER A 26 -5.35 -19.29 7.03
C SER A 26 -6.80 -18.80 6.92
N HIS A 27 -6.99 -17.50 6.74
CA HIS A 27 -8.30 -16.88 6.58
C HIS A 27 -8.21 -15.58 5.79
N THR A 28 -9.27 -15.28 5.03
CA THR A 28 -9.42 -14.02 4.30
C THR A 28 -10.71 -13.34 4.71
N GLU A 29 -10.63 -12.13 5.22
CA GLU A 29 -11.76 -11.31 5.62
C GLU A 29 -11.90 -10.16 4.62
N ARG A 30 -13.09 -10.04 4.00
CA ARG A 30 -13.38 -8.89 3.15
C ARG A 30 -13.68 -7.68 4.01
N LEU A 31 -12.97 -6.58 3.77
CA LEU A 31 -13.16 -5.32 4.47
C LEU A 31 -14.12 -4.43 3.66
N SER A 32 -15.00 -3.74 4.38
CA SER A 32 -15.89 -2.72 3.79
C SER A 32 -15.11 -1.41 3.63
N GLY A 33 -15.31 -0.74 2.50
CA GLY A 33 -14.73 0.56 2.19
C GLY A 33 -13.87 0.53 0.92
N GLY A 34 -14.12 1.49 0.02
CA GLY A 34 -13.48 1.62 -1.28
C GLY A 34 -14.37 1.08 -2.41
N ASP A 35 -14.84 1.99 -3.28
CA ASP A 35 -15.76 1.62 -4.37
C ASP A 35 -15.01 1.02 -5.58
N ILE A 36 -13.71 1.27 -5.69
CA ILE A 36 -12.89 0.92 -6.86
C ILE A 36 -12.10 -0.36 -6.63
N ASN A 37 -11.45 -0.51 -5.47
CA ASN A 37 -10.63 -1.66 -5.14
C ASN A 37 -11.31 -2.53 -4.07
N LYS A 38 -11.19 -3.84 -4.22
CA LYS A 38 -11.60 -4.77 -3.15
C LYS A 38 -10.51 -4.79 -2.09
N ALA A 39 -10.92 -4.63 -0.82
CA ALA A 39 -10.01 -4.65 0.32
C ALA A 39 -10.19 -5.91 1.17
N TYR A 40 -9.09 -6.48 1.63
CA TYR A 40 -9.05 -7.71 2.41
C TYR A 40 -8.07 -7.61 3.58
N ALA A 41 -8.40 -8.26 4.69
CA ALA A 41 -7.43 -8.65 5.70
C ALA A 41 -7.07 -10.12 5.48
N LEU A 42 -5.82 -10.39 5.20
CA LEU A 42 -5.27 -11.73 5.11
C LEU A 42 -4.72 -12.11 6.48
N ILE A 43 -5.22 -13.18 7.05
CA ILE A 43 -4.68 -13.78 8.28
C ILE A 43 -3.77 -14.92 7.86
N LEU A 44 -2.48 -14.81 8.18
CA LEU A 44 -1.48 -15.79 7.82
C LEU A 44 -1.42 -16.92 8.85
N SER A 45 -0.85 -18.06 8.46
CA SER A 45 -0.70 -19.24 9.30
C SER A 45 0.10 -19.01 10.58
N ASN A 46 0.93 -17.97 10.63
CA ASN A 46 1.67 -17.53 11.82
C ASN A 46 0.91 -16.48 12.67
N GLY A 47 -0.35 -16.21 12.36
CA GLY A 47 -1.19 -15.24 13.05
C GLY A 47 -0.99 -13.78 12.63
N LYS A 48 -0.02 -13.46 11.78
CA LYS A 48 0.13 -12.10 11.25
C LYS A 48 -1.06 -11.72 10.37
N ARG A 49 -1.42 -10.43 10.40
CA ARG A 49 -2.43 -9.84 9.53
C ARG A 49 -1.75 -8.95 8.49
N VAL A 50 -2.21 -9.02 7.26
CA VAL A 50 -1.74 -8.21 6.12
C VAL A 50 -2.96 -7.57 5.47
N PHE A 51 -2.86 -6.30 5.15
CA PHE A 51 -3.89 -5.62 4.37
C PHE A 51 -3.59 -5.81 2.88
N MET A 52 -4.60 -6.24 2.12
CA MET A 52 -4.48 -6.43 0.68
C MET A 52 -5.56 -5.63 -0.05
N LYS A 53 -5.15 -4.84 -1.03
CA LYS A 53 -6.04 -4.35 -2.09
C LYS A 53 -5.93 -5.26 -3.30
N ALA A 54 -7.06 -5.48 -3.97
CA ALA A 54 -7.11 -6.25 -5.21
C ALA A 54 -8.00 -5.57 -6.25
N ASN A 55 -7.60 -5.68 -7.52
CA ASN A 55 -8.34 -5.17 -8.67
C ASN A 55 -8.12 -6.10 -9.86
N ALA A 56 -8.78 -5.82 -11.00
CA ALA A 56 -8.52 -6.51 -12.24
C ALA A 56 -7.02 -6.41 -12.62
N LYS A 57 -6.49 -7.43 -13.29
CA LYS A 57 -5.06 -7.55 -13.61
C LYS A 57 -4.54 -6.38 -14.43
N GLU A 58 -5.33 -5.89 -15.37
CA GLU A 58 -5.03 -4.72 -16.22
C GLU A 58 -4.86 -3.42 -15.44
N ASN A 59 -5.35 -3.34 -14.23
CA ASN A 59 -5.27 -2.18 -13.34
C ASN A 59 -4.04 -2.19 -12.41
N ALA A 60 -3.05 -3.05 -12.66
CA ALA A 60 -1.84 -3.14 -11.84
C ALA A 60 -1.09 -1.80 -11.69
N ALA A 61 -1.16 -0.93 -12.72
CA ALA A 61 -0.55 0.39 -12.69
C ALA A 61 -1.09 1.29 -11.57
N PHE A 62 -2.36 1.09 -11.15
CA PHE A 62 -2.94 1.85 -10.03
C PHE A 62 -2.20 1.54 -8.71
N PHE A 63 -1.86 0.29 -8.50
CA PHE A 63 -1.13 -0.13 -7.30
C PHE A 63 0.33 0.31 -7.31
N THR A 64 0.96 0.35 -8.48
CA THR A 64 2.31 0.92 -8.63
C THR A 64 2.30 2.40 -8.27
N ALA A 65 1.33 3.17 -8.78
CA ALA A 65 1.21 4.59 -8.46
C ALA A 65 0.88 4.84 -6.98
N GLU A 66 -0.03 4.05 -6.40
CA GLU A 66 -0.38 4.17 -4.97
C GLU A 66 0.82 3.90 -4.07
N ALA A 67 1.57 2.87 -4.38
CA ALA A 67 2.74 2.52 -3.61
C ALA A 67 3.85 3.56 -3.74
N ALA A 68 4.11 4.11 -4.95
CA ALA A 68 5.04 5.22 -5.13
C ALA A 68 4.63 6.43 -4.28
N GLY A 69 3.34 6.75 -4.21
CA GLY A 69 2.80 7.80 -3.35
C GLY A 69 3.05 7.53 -1.87
N LEU A 70 2.82 6.30 -1.40
CA LEU A 70 3.09 5.92 -0.01
C LEU A 70 4.58 6.02 0.34
N PHE A 71 5.47 5.59 -0.55
CA PHE A 71 6.92 5.76 -0.35
C PHE A 71 7.32 7.22 -0.29
N ALA A 72 6.81 8.06 -1.19
CA ALA A 72 7.09 9.49 -1.18
C ALA A 72 6.67 10.14 0.14
N ILE A 73 5.47 9.83 0.65
CA ILE A 73 5.01 10.34 1.94
C ILE A 73 5.87 9.81 3.09
N ALA A 74 6.13 8.50 3.12
CA ALA A 74 6.97 7.88 4.14
C ALA A 74 8.37 8.50 4.22
N SER A 75 8.98 8.79 3.07
CA SER A 75 10.33 9.37 2.98
C SER A 75 10.44 10.76 3.61
N THR A 76 9.33 11.48 3.77
CA THR A 76 9.33 12.78 4.44
C THR A 76 9.49 12.66 5.95
N GLY A 77 9.18 11.52 6.54
CA GLY A 77 9.20 11.29 7.99
C GLY A 77 8.21 12.16 8.78
N THR A 78 7.26 12.82 8.13
CA THR A 78 6.37 13.80 8.76
C THR A 78 5.06 13.21 9.26
N ILE A 79 4.54 12.21 8.56
CA ILE A 79 3.30 11.52 8.88
C ILE A 79 3.46 10.02 8.63
N ALA A 80 2.91 9.21 9.53
CA ALA A 80 2.94 7.77 9.37
C ALA A 80 1.98 7.31 8.27
N VAL A 81 2.42 6.39 7.45
CA VAL A 81 1.64 5.68 6.43
C VAL A 81 1.89 4.18 6.56
N PRO A 82 0.98 3.31 6.08
CA PRO A 82 1.25 1.88 6.05
C PRO A 82 2.47 1.58 5.17
N HIS A 83 3.33 0.65 5.61
CA HIS A 83 4.43 0.20 4.78
C HIS A 83 3.89 -0.62 3.61
N VAL A 84 4.46 -0.38 2.43
CA VAL A 84 4.24 -1.21 1.26
C VAL A 84 5.10 -2.46 1.40
N LEU A 85 4.45 -3.62 1.49
CA LEU A 85 5.11 -4.92 1.61
C LEU A 85 5.43 -5.53 0.24
N GLY A 86 4.59 -5.26 -0.75
CA GLY A 86 4.78 -5.71 -2.12
C GLY A 86 3.55 -5.45 -2.98
N ALA A 87 3.73 -5.50 -4.29
CA ALA A 87 2.66 -5.40 -5.27
C ALA A 87 2.91 -6.39 -6.40
N GLY A 88 1.89 -6.73 -7.14
CA GLY A 88 2.05 -7.64 -8.28
C GLY A 88 0.74 -8.05 -8.91
N THR A 89 0.84 -9.11 -9.68
CA THR A 89 -0.31 -9.78 -10.30
C THR A 89 -0.30 -11.26 -9.91
N ASP A 90 -1.47 -11.87 -9.95
CA ASP A 90 -1.63 -13.31 -9.79
C ASP A 90 -2.57 -13.78 -10.90
N ASP A 91 -2.19 -14.82 -11.64
CA ASP A 91 -3.00 -15.31 -12.74
C ASP A 91 -4.23 -16.09 -12.25
N GLY A 92 -4.19 -16.59 -11.00
CA GLY A 92 -5.30 -17.34 -10.41
C GLY A 92 -5.64 -18.61 -11.20
N GLU A 93 -6.74 -19.27 -10.79
CA GLU A 93 -7.25 -20.45 -11.50
C GLU A 93 -8.18 -20.10 -12.67
N HIS A 94 -8.81 -18.91 -12.65
CA HIS A 94 -9.83 -18.53 -13.63
C HIS A 94 -9.61 -17.13 -14.21
N VAL A 95 -9.53 -16.10 -13.36
CA VAL A 95 -9.36 -14.70 -13.76
C VAL A 95 -8.25 -14.12 -12.91
N GLY A 96 -7.20 -13.65 -13.59
CA GLY A 96 -6.09 -13.00 -12.92
C GLY A 96 -6.51 -11.69 -12.24
N TYR A 97 -5.77 -11.28 -11.23
CA TYR A 97 -5.95 -10.03 -10.51
C TYR A 97 -4.62 -9.36 -10.20
N SER A 98 -4.67 -8.06 -9.98
CA SER A 98 -3.56 -7.30 -9.41
C SER A 98 -3.75 -7.11 -7.91
N PHE A 99 -2.65 -6.98 -7.15
CA PHE A 99 -2.71 -6.79 -5.71
C PHE A 99 -1.63 -5.82 -5.20
N LEU A 100 -1.95 -5.17 -4.08
CA LEU A 100 -1.04 -4.38 -3.26
C LEU A 100 -1.12 -4.89 -1.82
N LEU A 101 0.01 -5.27 -1.25
CA LEU A 101 0.14 -5.71 0.15
C LEU A 101 0.70 -4.56 0.99
N LEU A 102 0.02 -4.27 2.08
CA LEU A 102 0.38 -3.23 3.04
C LEU A 102 0.36 -3.80 4.47
N ASP A 103 1.04 -3.14 5.38
CA ASP A 103 0.86 -3.39 6.80
C ASP A 103 -0.62 -3.27 7.18
N TYR A 104 -1.10 -4.22 7.98
CA TYR A 104 -2.43 -4.14 8.55
C TYR A 104 -2.43 -3.20 9.77
N ILE A 105 -3.14 -2.10 9.65
CA ILE A 105 -3.32 -1.13 10.73
C ILE A 105 -4.68 -1.40 11.39
N ALA A 106 -4.64 -1.87 12.63
CA ALA A 106 -5.87 -2.06 13.40
C ALA A 106 -6.49 -0.71 13.78
N SER A 107 -7.81 -0.65 13.73
CA SER A 107 -8.54 0.52 14.26
C SER A 107 -8.28 0.66 15.76
N GLY A 108 -8.10 1.88 16.21
CA GLY A 108 -7.89 2.21 17.61
C GLY A 108 -8.77 3.39 18.05
N GLU A 109 -8.79 3.64 19.34
CA GLU A 109 -9.46 4.82 19.90
C GLU A 109 -8.63 6.08 19.62
N LYS A 110 -9.33 7.16 19.31
CA LYS A 110 -8.69 8.47 19.12
C LYS A 110 -8.31 9.04 20.49
N SER A 111 -7.04 9.41 20.66
CA SER A 111 -6.58 10.16 21.81
C SER A 111 -7.19 11.56 21.86
N ALA A 112 -7.15 12.22 23.01
CA ALA A 112 -7.62 13.59 23.14
C ALA A 112 -6.91 14.58 22.18
N SER A 113 -5.63 14.32 21.89
CA SER A 113 -4.81 15.13 20.97
C SER A 113 -4.78 14.64 19.52
N TYR A 114 -5.62 13.66 19.18
CA TYR A 114 -5.58 13.02 17.84
C TYR A 114 -5.64 14.03 16.69
N TRP A 115 -6.61 14.93 16.71
CA TRP A 115 -6.83 15.88 15.63
C TRP A 115 -5.72 16.94 15.54
N GLU A 116 -5.20 17.38 16.68
CA GLU A 116 -4.07 18.31 16.74
C GLU A 116 -2.80 17.64 16.17
N THR A 117 -2.49 16.45 16.62
CA THR A 117 -1.35 15.67 16.11
C THR A 117 -1.44 15.43 14.61
N PHE A 118 -2.62 15.03 14.12
CA PHE A 118 -2.84 14.81 12.69
C PHE A 118 -2.66 16.11 11.89
N ALA A 119 -3.26 17.22 12.35
CA ALA A 119 -3.15 18.51 11.66
C ALA A 119 -1.71 19.01 11.62
N CYS A 120 -0.95 18.88 12.71
CA CYS A 120 0.48 19.23 12.74
C CYS A 120 1.31 18.37 11.78
N SER A 121 1.07 17.06 11.75
CA SER A 121 1.76 16.13 10.85
C SER A 121 1.44 16.43 9.38
N LEU A 122 0.20 16.71 9.05
CA LEU A 122 -0.23 17.09 7.71
C LEU A 122 0.38 18.42 7.27
N ALA A 123 0.42 19.41 8.16
CA ALA A 123 1.07 20.69 7.90
C ALA A 123 2.60 20.53 7.70
N ALA A 124 3.23 19.63 8.44
CA ALA A 124 4.64 19.30 8.24
C ALA A 124 4.88 18.61 6.89
N LEU A 125 3.99 17.69 6.48
CA LEU A 125 4.04 17.06 5.16
C LEU A 125 3.96 18.10 4.03
N HIS A 126 3.06 19.07 4.13
CA HIS A 126 2.92 20.13 3.11
C HIS A 126 4.13 21.07 3.04
N ARG A 127 4.97 21.10 4.06
CA ARG A 127 6.22 21.88 4.09
C ARG A 127 7.46 21.05 3.82
N ALA A 128 7.33 19.74 3.71
CA ALA A 128 8.46 18.87 3.46
C ALA A 128 9.11 19.16 2.10
N ASP A 129 10.42 18.94 2.02
CA ASP A 129 11.13 19.02 0.76
C ASP A 129 10.72 17.88 -0.15
N CYS A 130 10.17 18.21 -1.32
CA CYS A 130 9.69 17.25 -2.31
C CYS A 130 10.60 17.15 -3.54
N THR A 131 11.80 17.73 -3.51
CA THR A 131 12.70 17.77 -4.68
C THR A 131 13.07 16.40 -5.21
N SER A 132 13.14 15.37 -4.35
CA SER A 132 13.48 14.00 -4.73
C SER A 132 12.36 13.24 -5.47
N PHE A 133 11.12 13.70 -5.36
CA PHE A 133 9.95 13.07 -6.01
C PHE A 133 9.05 14.06 -6.76
N SER A 134 9.55 15.25 -6.98
CA SER A 134 8.97 16.20 -7.93
C SER A 134 9.96 16.34 -9.10
N SER A 135 9.50 16.33 -10.32
CA SER A 135 10.30 16.45 -11.54
C SER A 135 11.08 17.79 -11.67
N GLY A 136 11.69 18.28 -10.58
CA GLY A 136 12.35 19.57 -10.50
C GLY A 136 11.39 20.76 -10.46
N LYS A 137 10.10 20.51 -10.40
CA LYS A 137 9.06 21.54 -10.25
C LYS A 137 8.70 21.69 -8.77
N LYS A 138 8.34 22.90 -8.38
CA LYS A 138 7.93 23.21 -7.00
C LYS A 138 6.64 22.48 -6.57
N PHE A 139 5.83 22.06 -7.53
CA PHE A 139 4.56 21.37 -7.32
C PHE A 139 4.42 20.20 -8.31
N GLY A 140 3.71 19.17 -7.88
CA GLY A 140 3.42 17.97 -8.66
C GLY A 140 4.27 16.78 -8.23
N PHE A 141 3.79 15.59 -8.56
CA PHE A 141 4.45 14.33 -8.33
C PHE A 141 5.08 13.83 -9.63
N VAL A 142 6.23 13.14 -9.56
CA VAL A 142 6.97 12.68 -10.75
C VAL A 142 6.23 11.57 -11.48
N GLU A 143 5.53 10.73 -10.73
CA GLU A 143 4.75 9.63 -11.28
C GLU A 143 3.34 10.07 -11.68
N ASN A 144 2.81 9.45 -12.73
CA ASN A 144 1.39 9.60 -13.07
C ASN A 144 0.54 8.99 -11.96
N ASN A 145 -0.47 9.72 -11.54
CA ASN A 145 -1.42 9.25 -10.54
C ASN A 145 -2.82 9.19 -11.13
N PHE A 146 -3.71 8.44 -10.48
CA PHE A 146 -5.07 8.18 -10.93
C PHE A 146 -6.06 8.77 -9.93
N ILE A 147 -7.11 9.41 -10.44
CA ILE A 147 -8.24 9.90 -9.64
C ILE A 147 -9.47 9.11 -10.08
N GLY A 148 -9.76 8.07 -9.30
CA GLY A 148 -10.84 7.16 -9.62
C GLY A 148 -10.49 6.20 -10.78
N ALA A 149 -11.43 5.36 -11.14
CA ALA A 149 -11.43 4.49 -12.31
C ALA A 149 -12.76 4.62 -13.02
#